data_8435af949872f85b5a14fe6cd229b1fe
#
_entry.id   8435af949872f85b5a14fe6cd229b1fe
#
_cell.length_a   1.000
_cell.length_b   1.000
_cell.length_c   1.000
_cell.angle_alpha   90.00
_cell.angle_beta   90.00
_cell.angle_gamma   90.00
#
_symmetry.space_group_name_H-M   'P 1'
#
loop_
_entity.id
_entity.type
_entity.pdbx_description
1 polymer ?
#
loop_
_entity_poly.entity_id
_entity_poly.type
_entity_poly.pdbx_seq_one_letter_code
_entity_poly.pdbx_strand_id
1 'polypeptide(L)'
;MAVRTDRRVRKTKAALRHGLAVLTKKKSIKEITVKELVEEVDINRSTFYLHYTDIYSMVAELESELLEEFKNAIDLYPPTNSEEEMCRFFEHIYNILNDNREICVALVSENGDISFIRQVETFVSERIKKIFESGMVKNLYDVRY
;
A
#
# COMPACT_ATOMS: atom_id res chain seq x y z
N MET A 1 -8.06 20.37 -21.60
CA MET A 1 -6.63 20.31 -21.23
C MET A 1 -6.33 19.45 -20.02
N ALA A 2 -7.20 19.32 -19.03
CA ALA A 2 -6.99 18.52 -17.81
C ALA A 2 -6.67 17.04 -18.04
N VAL A 3 -7.35 16.32 -18.92
CA VAL A 3 -7.21 14.87 -19.15
C VAL A 3 -5.80 14.45 -19.64
N ARG A 4 -5.14 15.31 -20.44
CA ARG A 4 -3.81 15.01 -21.00
C ARG A 4 -2.69 15.17 -19.96
N THR A 5 -2.86 16.13 -19.07
CA THR A 5 -1.92 16.38 -17.95
C THR A 5 -2.02 15.24 -16.92
N ASP A 6 -3.22 14.82 -16.58
CA ASP A 6 -3.48 13.71 -15.63
C ASP A 6 -2.85 12.39 -16.12
N ARG A 7 -3.00 12.02 -17.39
CA ARG A 7 -2.39 10.80 -17.95
C ARG A 7 -0.85 10.82 -17.88
N ARG A 8 -0.24 12.00 -18.12
CA ARG A 8 1.22 12.13 -18.04
C ARG A 8 1.72 11.99 -16.60
N VAL A 9 1.03 12.63 -15.65
CA VAL A 9 1.32 12.53 -14.22
C VAL A 9 1.23 11.07 -13.75
N ARG A 10 0.16 10.37 -14.09
CA ARG A 10 -0.01 8.96 -13.73
C ARG A 10 1.11 8.07 -14.28
N LYS A 11 1.51 8.27 -15.54
CA LYS A 11 2.61 7.51 -16.15
C LYS A 11 3.93 7.78 -15.43
N THR A 12 4.22 9.03 -15.10
CA THR A 12 5.44 9.40 -14.37
C THR A 12 5.45 8.77 -12.97
N LYS A 13 4.35 8.89 -12.22
CA LYS A 13 4.23 8.27 -10.89
C LYS A 13 4.36 6.75 -10.96
N ALA A 14 3.74 6.08 -11.94
CA ALA A 14 3.87 4.64 -12.14
C ALA A 14 5.32 4.21 -12.46
N ALA A 15 6.03 4.95 -13.31
CA ALA A 15 7.44 4.69 -13.60
C ALA A 15 8.30 4.85 -12.34
N LEU A 16 8.10 5.89 -11.56
CA LEU A 16 8.83 6.12 -10.31
C LEU A 16 8.58 5.01 -9.28
N ARG A 17 7.32 4.56 -9.12
CA ARG A 17 6.98 3.41 -8.26
C ARG A 17 7.71 2.15 -8.70
N HIS A 18 7.71 1.86 -9.98
CA HIS A 18 8.42 0.70 -10.54
C HIS A 18 9.92 0.78 -10.26
N GLY A 19 10.56 1.93 -10.57
CA GLY A 19 11.98 2.14 -10.31
C GLY A 19 12.35 1.99 -8.84
N LEU A 20 11.52 2.52 -7.92
CA LEU A 20 11.71 2.33 -6.49
C LEU A 20 11.69 0.83 -6.12
N ALA A 21 10.71 0.08 -6.61
CA ALA A 21 10.60 -1.36 -6.36
C ALA A 21 11.78 -2.16 -6.96
N VAL A 22 12.36 -1.73 -8.08
CA VAL A 22 13.56 -2.34 -8.66
C VAL A 22 14.78 -2.05 -7.79
N LEU A 23 14.97 -0.82 -7.32
CA LEU A 23 16.12 -0.43 -6.52
C LEU A 23 16.10 -1.05 -5.11
N THR A 24 14.92 -1.22 -4.50
CA THR A 24 14.79 -1.89 -3.20
C THR A 24 15.18 -3.37 -3.21
N LYS A 25 15.23 -4.01 -4.37
CA LYS A 25 15.80 -5.37 -4.49
C LYS A 25 17.32 -5.40 -4.27
N LYS A 26 17.98 -4.25 -4.38
CA LYS A 26 19.46 -4.17 -4.36
C LYS A 26 19.97 -3.49 -3.09
N LYS A 27 19.20 -2.59 -2.49
CA LYS A 27 19.61 -1.81 -1.32
C LYS A 27 18.42 -1.24 -0.54
N SER A 28 18.71 -0.82 0.70
CA SER A 28 17.68 -0.22 1.55
C SER A 28 17.07 1.03 0.91
N ILE A 29 15.76 1.18 1.12
CA ILE A 29 14.99 2.36 0.68
C ILE A 29 15.62 3.67 1.18
N LYS A 30 16.24 3.64 2.36
CA LYS A 30 16.93 4.79 2.98
C LYS A 30 18.20 5.21 2.26
N GLU A 31 18.78 4.33 1.46
CA GLU A 31 20.02 4.56 0.71
C GLU A 31 19.74 4.93 -0.76
N ILE A 32 18.48 4.86 -1.20
CA ILE A 32 18.11 5.22 -2.56
C ILE A 32 18.11 6.74 -2.70
N THR A 33 18.80 7.23 -3.73
CA THR A 33 18.87 8.64 -4.05
C THR A 33 17.94 9.00 -5.20
N VAL A 34 17.50 10.26 -5.28
CA VAL A 34 16.71 10.76 -6.41
C VAL A 34 17.46 10.56 -7.73
N LYS A 35 18.79 10.71 -7.72
CA LYS A 35 19.62 10.50 -8.92
C LYS A 35 19.47 9.08 -9.44
N GLU A 36 19.67 8.09 -8.59
CA GLU A 36 19.56 6.66 -8.97
C GLU A 36 18.16 6.32 -9.47
N LEU A 37 17.13 6.83 -8.78
CA LEU A 37 15.75 6.54 -9.16
C LEU A 37 15.40 7.10 -10.54
N VAL A 38 15.79 8.35 -10.84
CA VAL A 38 15.46 8.96 -12.14
C VAL A 38 16.29 8.38 -13.28
N GLU A 39 17.53 7.92 -13.00
CA GLU A 39 18.37 7.19 -13.96
C GLU A 39 17.76 5.80 -14.25
N GLU A 40 17.26 5.08 -13.23
CA GLU A 40 16.62 3.76 -13.39
C GLU A 40 15.38 3.83 -14.30
N VAL A 41 14.61 4.93 -14.27
CA VAL A 41 13.36 5.06 -15.04
C VAL A 41 13.47 6.02 -16.23
N ASP A 42 14.66 6.46 -16.56
CA ASP A 42 14.97 7.36 -17.70
C ASP A 42 14.10 8.63 -17.73
N ILE A 43 14.08 9.35 -16.61
CA ILE A 43 13.40 10.66 -16.52
C ILE A 43 14.34 11.74 -15.98
N ASN A 44 14.00 13.02 -16.22
CA ASN A 44 14.73 14.14 -15.67
C ASN A 44 14.47 14.32 -14.17
N ARG A 45 15.51 14.72 -13.41
CA ARG A 45 15.37 15.09 -12.00
C ARG A 45 14.31 16.18 -11.77
N SER A 46 14.20 17.15 -12.66
CA SER A 46 13.16 18.18 -12.61
C SER A 46 11.75 17.58 -12.66
N THR A 47 11.55 16.48 -13.42
CA THR A 47 10.28 15.78 -13.47
C THR A 47 9.94 15.12 -12.15
N PHE A 48 10.92 14.53 -11.45
CA PHE A 48 10.74 13.99 -10.09
C PHE A 48 10.27 15.10 -9.13
N TYR A 49 10.98 16.26 -9.12
CA TYR A 49 10.69 17.37 -8.21
C TYR A 49 9.37 18.09 -8.50
N LEU A 50 8.70 17.83 -9.63
CA LEU A 50 7.31 18.26 -9.86
C LEU A 50 6.30 17.49 -9.00
N HIS A 51 6.68 16.30 -8.49
CA HIS A 51 5.79 15.41 -7.77
C HIS A 51 6.18 15.20 -6.31
N TYR A 52 7.48 15.17 -6.02
CA TYR A 52 8.03 14.81 -4.71
C TYR A 52 9.20 15.71 -4.34
N THR A 53 9.36 16.03 -3.07
CA THR A 53 10.50 16.82 -2.57
C THR A 53 11.77 15.96 -2.45
N ASP A 54 11.63 14.69 -2.10
CA ASP A 54 12.69 13.71 -1.93
C ASP A 54 12.14 12.27 -1.96
N ILE A 55 13.01 11.27 -1.81
CA ILE A 55 12.60 9.86 -1.74
C ILE A 55 11.68 9.59 -0.55
N TYR A 56 11.93 10.21 0.59
CA TYR A 56 11.12 9.97 1.80
C TYR A 56 9.69 10.47 1.61
N SER A 57 9.49 11.64 1.02
CA SER A 57 8.16 12.17 0.72
C SER A 57 7.40 11.29 -0.28
N MET A 58 8.11 10.72 -1.26
CA MET A 58 7.53 9.77 -2.20
C MET A 58 7.10 8.48 -1.49
N VAL A 59 7.95 7.91 -0.64
CA VAL A 59 7.65 6.69 0.12
C VAL A 59 6.46 6.93 1.05
N ALA A 60 6.45 8.02 1.80
CA ALA A 60 5.35 8.37 2.70
C ALA A 60 4.00 8.51 1.97
N GLU A 61 3.99 9.08 0.76
CA GLU A 61 2.78 9.15 -0.07
C GLU A 61 2.30 7.76 -0.49
N LEU A 62 3.21 6.87 -0.94
CA LEU A 62 2.89 5.50 -1.33
C LEU A 62 2.34 4.67 -0.16
N GLU A 63 2.94 4.80 1.01
CA GLU A 63 2.48 4.16 2.25
C GLU A 63 1.09 4.63 2.64
N SER A 64 0.86 5.95 2.58
CA SER A 64 -0.43 6.55 2.90
C SER A 64 -1.52 6.11 1.92
N GLU A 65 -1.22 6.08 0.61
CA GLU A 65 -2.15 5.61 -0.42
C GLU A 65 -2.56 4.15 -0.18
N LEU A 66 -1.60 3.26 0.09
CA LEU A 66 -1.87 1.85 0.38
C LEU A 66 -2.71 1.66 1.64
N LEU A 67 -2.35 2.34 2.73
CA LEU A 67 -3.13 2.27 3.98
C LEU A 67 -4.55 2.77 3.79
N GLU A 68 -4.76 3.82 2.99
CA GLU A 68 -6.09 4.34 2.69
C GLU A 68 -6.91 3.37 1.85
N GLU A 69 -6.31 2.70 0.85
CA GLU A 69 -6.99 1.65 0.09
C GLU A 69 -7.44 0.50 0.99
N PHE A 70 -6.60 0.04 1.92
CA PHE A 70 -6.98 -0.99 2.90
C PHE A 70 -8.08 -0.53 3.87
N LYS A 71 -8.02 0.71 4.36
CA LYS A 71 -9.08 1.29 5.20
C LYS A 71 -10.41 1.30 4.47
N ASN A 72 -10.42 1.81 3.25
CA ASN A 72 -11.60 1.88 2.41
C ASN A 72 -12.18 0.48 2.14
N ALA A 73 -11.33 -0.52 1.90
CA ALA A 73 -11.76 -1.89 1.70
C ALA A 73 -12.49 -2.45 2.93
N ILE A 74 -11.96 -2.21 4.13
CA ILE A 74 -12.57 -2.66 5.39
C ILE A 74 -13.87 -1.91 5.67
N ASP A 75 -13.95 -0.62 5.34
CA ASP A 75 -15.14 0.19 5.58
C ASP A 75 -16.28 -0.17 4.59
N LEU A 76 -15.95 -0.53 3.34
CA LEU A 76 -16.91 -0.99 2.34
C LEU A 76 -17.39 -2.43 2.58
N TYR A 77 -16.51 -3.28 3.04
CA TYR A 77 -16.76 -4.70 3.30
C TYR A 77 -16.33 -5.04 4.72
N PRO A 78 -17.07 -4.57 5.74
CA PRO A 78 -16.72 -4.90 7.12
C PRO A 78 -16.81 -6.42 7.30
N PRO A 79 -15.87 -7.03 8.05
CA PRO A 79 -15.93 -8.45 8.36
C PRO A 79 -17.26 -8.79 9.03
N THR A 80 -17.99 -9.74 8.48
CA THR A 80 -19.29 -10.18 8.97
C THR A 80 -19.30 -11.69 9.17
N ASN A 81 -20.40 -12.22 9.75
CA ASN A 81 -20.59 -13.66 9.89
C ASN A 81 -21.11 -14.33 8.61
N SER A 82 -21.33 -13.57 7.52
CA SER A 82 -21.75 -14.10 6.23
C SER A 82 -20.54 -14.58 5.45
N GLU A 83 -20.54 -15.86 5.03
CA GLU A 83 -19.48 -16.41 4.18
C GLU A 83 -19.33 -15.63 2.87
N GLU A 84 -20.44 -15.22 2.25
CA GLU A 84 -20.43 -14.49 1.00
C GLU A 84 -19.79 -13.11 1.15
N GLU A 85 -20.11 -12.36 2.20
CA GLU A 85 -19.52 -11.06 2.48
C GLU A 85 -18.05 -11.18 2.86
N MET A 86 -17.67 -12.22 3.59
CA MET A 86 -16.28 -12.51 3.91
C MET A 86 -15.47 -12.85 2.65
N CYS A 87 -16.02 -13.63 1.72
CA CYS A 87 -15.37 -13.90 0.44
C CYS A 87 -15.15 -12.62 -0.38
N ARG A 88 -16.14 -11.74 -0.44
CA ARG A 88 -16.01 -10.43 -1.11
C ARG A 88 -14.94 -9.54 -0.48
N PHE A 89 -14.87 -9.53 0.84
CA PHE A 89 -13.82 -8.81 1.57
C PHE A 89 -12.42 -9.33 1.17
N PHE A 90 -12.21 -10.65 1.24
CA PHE A 90 -10.90 -11.24 0.88
C PHE A 90 -10.56 -11.04 -0.60
N GLU A 91 -11.54 -11.15 -1.50
CA GLU A 91 -11.36 -10.86 -2.92
C GLU A 91 -10.89 -9.40 -3.14
N HIS A 92 -11.49 -8.45 -2.43
CA HIS A 92 -11.13 -7.05 -2.53
C HIS A 92 -9.71 -6.78 -1.99
N ILE A 93 -9.36 -7.34 -0.83
CA ILE A 93 -8.00 -7.26 -0.28
C ILE A 93 -6.98 -7.90 -1.23
N TYR A 94 -7.29 -9.06 -1.80
CA TYR A 94 -6.44 -9.71 -2.79
C TYR A 94 -6.20 -8.81 -4.01
N ASN A 95 -7.22 -8.17 -4.53
CA ASN A 95 -7.09 -7.27 -5.68
C ASN A 95 -6.20 -6.07 -5.35
N ILE A 96 -6.37 -5.43 -4.18
CA ILE A 96 -5.48 -4.34 -3.73
C ILE A 96 -4.02 -4.80 -3.68
N LEU A 97 -3.75 -5.96 -3.07
CA LEU A 97 -2.40 -6.50 -2.98
C LEU A 97 -1.82 -6.86 -4.34
N ASN A 98 -2.63 -7.41 -5.24
CA ASN A 98 -2.21 -7.79 -6.58
C ASN A 98 -1.91 -6.56 -7.45
N ASP A 99 -2.76 -5.55 -7.41
CA ASP A 99 -2.61 -4.31 -8.19
C ASP A 99 -1.41 -3.48 -7.72
N ASN A 100 -1.08 -3.55 -6.42
CA ASN A 100 0.04 -2.84 -5.81
C ASN A 100 1.24 -3.77 -5.47
N ARG A 101 1.30 -4.98 -6.06
CA ARG A 101 2.23 -6.04 -5.67
C ARG A 101 3.69 -5.59 -5.59
N GLU A 102 4.19 -4.88 -6.61
CA GLU A 102 5.60 -4.47 -6.66
C GLU A 102 5.96 -3.55 -5.48
N ILE A 103 5.12 -2.58 -5.20
CA ILE A 103 5.38 -1.63 -4.11
C ILE A 103 5.11 -2.24 -2.73
N CYS A 104 4.10 -3.11 -2.59
CA CYS A 104 3.87 -3.84 -1.35
C CYS A 104 5.10 -4.68 -0.98
N VAL A 105 5.63 -5.45 -1.93
CA VAL A 105 6.85 -6.26 -1.71
C VAL A 105 8.04 -5.36 -1.37
N ALA A 106 8.21 -4.23 -2.06
CA ALA A 106 9.30 -3.29 -1.78
C ALA A 106 9.24 -2.75 -0.36
N LEU A 107 8.05 -2.30 0.10
CA LEU A 107 7.87 -1.69 1.42
C LEU A 107 8.02 -2.69 2.58
N VAL A 108 7.58 -3.96 2.40
CA VAL A 108 7.65 -4.98 3.47
C VAL A 108 8.91 -5.84 3.43
N SER A 109 9.78 -5.66 2.43
CA SER A 109 11.05 -6.39 2.32
C SER A 109 12.05 -5.96 3.40
N GLU A 110 13.15 -6.72 3.56
CA GLU A 110 14.27 -6.38 4.45
C GLU A 110 14.86 -4.99 4.13
N ASN A 111 14.78 -4.57 2.88
CA ASN A 111 15.24 -3.27 2.40
C ASN A 111 14.15 -2.17 2.44
N GLY A 112 12.95 -2.52 2.87
CA GLY A 112 11.79 -1.64 2.92
C GLY A 112 11.77 -0.71 4.12
N ASP A 113 10.58 -0.23 4.50
CA ASP A 113 10.39 0.63 5.66
C ASP A 113 9.71 -0.10 6.81
N ILE A 114 10.46 -0.34 7.88
CA ILE A 114 9.94 -0.99 9.08
C ILE A 114 8.84 -0.15 9.76
N SER A 115 8.82 1.17 9.55
CA SER A 115 7.77 2.04 10.10
C SER A 115 6.42 1.76 9.43
N PHE A 116 6.43 1.44 8.14
CA PHE A 116 5.23 1.03 7.41
C PHE A 116 4.67 -0.30 7.95
N ILE A 117 5.54 -1.28 8.18
CA ILE A 117 5.12 -2.57 8.77
C ILE A 117 4.43 -2.34 10.11
N ARG A 118 4.98 -1.50 10.98
CA ARG A 118 4.37 -1.15 12.26
C ARG A 118 3.03 -0.42 12.12
N GLN A 119 2.88 0.45 11.13
CA GLN A 119 1.61 1.11 10.84
C GLN A 119 0.54 0.08 10.42
N VAL A 120 0.90 -0.87 9.55
CA VAL A 120 0.01 -1.97 9.13
C VAL A 120 -0.37 -2.85 10.32
N GLU A 121 0.60 -3.26 11.15
CA GLU A 121 0.34 -4.05 12.37
C GLU A 121 -0.61 -3.33 13.32
N THR A 122 -0.39 -2.05 13.58
CA THR A 122 -1.26 -1.23 14.44
C THR A 122 -2.67 -1.16 13.87
N PHE A 123 -2.79 -0.86 12.58
CA PHE A 123 -4.07 -0.77 11.90
C PHE A 123 -4.86 -2.10 11.96
N VAL A 124 -4.21 -3.23 11.66
CA VAL A 124 -4.84 -4.55 11.73
C VAL A 124 -5.25 -4.90 13.16
N SER A 125 -4.37 -4.65 14.14
CA SER A 125 -4.62 -4.93 15.55
C SER A 125 -5.83 -4.14 16.08
N GLU A 126 -5.93 -2.86 15.75
CA GLU A 126 -7.08 -2.03 16.12
C GLU A 126 -8.39 -2.53 15.52
N ARG A 127 -8.37 -3.00 14.26
CA ARG A 127 -9.54 -3.55 13.59
C ARG A 127 -9.97 -4.88 14.20
N ILE A 128 -9.03 -5.78 14.45
CA ILE A 128 -9.29 -7.05 15.14
C ILE A 128 -9.91 -6.79 16.52
N LYS A 129 -9.34 -5.86 17.30
CA LYS A 129 -9.88 -5.49 18.61
C LYS A 129 -11.33 -5.01 18.53
N LYS A 130 -11.66 -4.14 17.57
CA LYS A 130 -13.05 -3.66 17.36
C LYS A 130 -14.00 -4.80 17.00
N ILE A 131 -13.57 -5.79 16.20
CA ILE A 131 -14.37 -6.96 15.85
C ILE A 131 -14.68 -7.78 17.12
N PHE A 132 -13.68 -8.01 17.97
CA PHE A 132 -13.87 -8.70 19.25
C PHE A 132 -14.81 -7.94 20.21
N GLU A 133 -14.64 -6.63 20.33
CA GLU A 133 -15.45 -5.78 21.19
C GLU A 133 -16.92 -5.67 20.72
N SER A 134 -17.16 -5.73 19.41
CA SER A 134 -18.52 -5.70 18.85
C SER A 134 -19.35 -6.96 19.08
N GLY A 135 -18.74 -8.01 19.65
CA GLY A 135 -19.41 -9.28 19.97
C GLY A 135 -19.62 -10.19 18.75
N MET A 136 -19.12 -9.84 17.56
CA MET A 136 -19.22 -10.69 16.37
C MET A 136 -18.55 -12.06 16.55
N VAL A 137 -17.57 -12.15 17.42
CA VAL A 137 -16.85 -13.43 17.69
C VAL A 137 -17.60 -14.33 18.68
N LYS A 138 -18.61 -13.83 19.40
CA LYS A 138 -19.38 -14.68 20.33
C LYS A 138 -20.07 -15.85 19.62
N ASN A 139 -20.43 -15.70 18.36
CA ASN A 139 -21.09 -16.76 17.58
C ASN A 139 -20.13 -17.83 17.01
N LEU A 140 -18.82 -17.59 16.98
CA LEU A 140 -17.84 -18.58 16.48
C LEU A 140 -17.62 -19.74 17.45
N TYR A 141 -17.94 -19.56 18.75
CA TYR A 141 -17.80 -20.60 19.76
C TYR A 141 -19.10 -21.33 20.07
N ASP A 142 -20.23 -20.90 19.48
CA ASP A 142 -21.54 -21.55 19.70
C ASP A 142 -21.90 -22.64 18.68
N VAL A 143 -20.95 -23.01 17.80
CA VAL A 143 -21.07 -24.24 17.02
C VAL A 143 -20.69 -25.41 17.94
N ARG A 144 -21.56 -25.71 18.93
CA ARG A 144 -21.57 -27.01 19.61
C ARG A 144 -22.22 -28.02 18.70
N TYR A 145 -21.49 -29.12 18.52
CA TYR A 145 -21.85 -30.42 17.97
C TYR A 145 -23.33 -30.79 18.02
#